data_bffcb9c89e625716f96deeb529bb4127
#
_entry.id   bffcb9c89e625716f96deeb529bb4127
#
_cell.length_a   1.000
_cell.length_b   1.000
_cell.length_c   1.000
_cell.angle_alpha   90.00
_cell.angle_beta   90.00
_cell.angle_gamma   90.00
#
_symmetry.space_group_name_H-M   'P 1'
#
loop_
_entity.id
_entity.type
_entity.pdbx_description
1 polymer ?
#
loop_
_entity_poly.entity_id
_entity_poly.type
_entity_poly.pdbx_seq_one_letter_code
_entity_poly.pdbx_strand_id
1 'polypeptide(L)'
;MATKALDQSNFNQTIKTGIVLVDFWAPWCGPCRVFGPVFEKSSEANPDVVFGKVNTEDQPDLAGTFGIQAIPTLMAFRDGILVFEQAGALPGHALQKLIDEIRVLDMAEVRAKVDDQAKTATADCGGGCCG
;
A
#
# COMPACT_ATOMS: atom_id res chain seq x y z
N MET A 1 -4.61 15.78 -11.81
CA MET A 1 -3.77 14.82 -11.10
C MET A 1 -4.26 14.65 -9.70
N ALA A 2 -4.65 13.43 -9.35
CA ALA A 2 -5.30 13.16 -8.08
C ALA A 2 -4.42 12.38 -7.13
N THR A 3 -3.14 12.20 -7.45
CA THR A 3 -2.19 11.54 -6.56
C THR A 3 -1.62 12.53 -5.54
N LYS A 4 -1.24 12.01 -4.39
CA LYS A 4 -0.73 12.79 -3.27
C LYS A 4 0.65 12.28 -2.88
N ALA A 5 1.61 13.17 -2.73
CA ALA A 5 2.92 12.79 -2.22
C ALA A 5 2.84 12.49 -0.73
N LEU A 6 3.34 11.32 -0.33
CA LEU A 6 3.36 10.90 1.08
C LEU A 6 4.79 10.95 1.62
N ASP A 7 4.90 11.37 2.86
CA ASP A 7 6.16 11.41 3.59
C ASP A 7 5.96 10.90 5.01
N GLN A 8 7.02 10.91 5.79
CA GLN A 8 7.00 10.42 7.17
C GLN A 8 5.96 11.16 8.02
N SER A 9 5.70 12.44 7.73
CA SER A 9 4.82 13.27 8.54
C SER A 9 3.34 13.04 8.26
N ASN A 10 2.98 12.58 7.05
CA ASN A 10 1.57 12.44 6.68
C ASN A 10 1.12 11.00 6.38
N PHE A 11 2.06 10.05 6.30
CA PHE A 11 1.76 8.69 5.88
C PHE A 11 0.74 8.01 6.80
N ASN A 12 1.04 7.94 8.10
CA ASN A 12 0.18 7.23 9.05
C ASN A 12 -1.22 7.83 9.11
N GLN A 13 -1.32 9.14 9.06
CA GLN A 13 -2.60 9.82 9.09
C GLN A 13 -3.40 9.57 7.83
N THR A 14 -2.73 9.52 6.69
CA THR A 14 -3.38 9.31 5.39
C THR A 14 -4.00 7.92 5.29
N ILE A 15 -3.29 6.88 5.76
CA ILE A 15 -3.77 5.50 5.60
C ILE A 15 -4.83 5.08 6.63
N LYS A 16 -5.12 5.92 7.63
CA LYS A 16 -5.98 5.55 8.76
C LYS A 16 -7.41 5.19 8.39
N THR A 17 -7.98 5.84 7.40
CA THR A 17 -9.40 5.66 7.07
C THR A 17 -9.58 5.53 5.56
N GLY A 18 -10.61 4.76 5.18
CA GLY A 18 -10.95 4.59 3.78
C GLY A 18 -9.99 3.71 3.03
N ILE A 19 -10.09 3.76 1.71
CA ILE A 19 -9.21 3.00 0.82
C ILE A 19 -8.06 3.89 0.38
N VAL A 20 -6.83 3.42 0.58
CA VAL A 20 -5.61 4.14 0.20
C VAL A 20 -4.70 3.20 -0.56
N LEU A 21 -4.32 3.59 -1.76
CA LEU A 21 -3.29 2.90 -2.53
C LEU A 21 -1.99 3.68 -2.42
N VAL A 22 -0.89 2.98 -2.25
CA VAL A 22 0.43 3.60 -2.12
C VAL A 22 1.38 2.99 -3.14
N ASP A 23 1.97 3.84 -3.97
CA ASP A 23 2.98 3.47 -4.95
C ASP A 23 4.36 3.87 -4.41
N PHE A 24 5.18 2.88 -4.11
CA PHE A 24 6.58 3.10 -3.73
C PHE A 24 7.41 3.10 -5.01
N TRP A 25 8.08 4.20 -5.30
CA TRP A 25 8.74 4.43 -6.58
C TRP A 25 10.06 5.16 -6.41
N ALA A 26 10.81 5.29 -7.49
CA ALA A 26 12.00 6.14 -7.55
C ALA A 26 12.12 6.77 -8.94
N PRO A 27 12.71 7.98 -9.05
CA PRO A 27 12.80 8.68 -10.34
C PRO A 27 13.59 7.93 -11.41
N TRP A 28 14.58 7.13 -11.01
CA TRP A 28 15.44 6.39 -11.94
C TRP A 28 14.87 5.04 -12.37
N CYS A 29 13.76 4.66 -11.83
CA CYS A 29 13.17 3.33 -12.05
C CYS A 29 12.33 3.30 -13.33
N GLY A 30 12.74 2.48 -14.31
CA GLY A 30 12.03 2.35 -15.58
C GLY A 30 10.59 1.87 -15.43
N PRO A 31 10.36 0.71 -14.76
CA PRO A 31 8.99 0.22 -14.54
C PRO A 31 8.10 1.21 -13.76
N CYS A 32 8.69 1.99 -12.85
CA CYS A 32 7.95 3.03 -12.13
C CYS A 32 7.42 4.10 -13.08
N ARG A 33 8.20 4.46 -14.11
CA ARG A 33 7.79 5.44 -15.12
C ARG A 33 6.64 4.94 -15.97
N VAL A 34 6.57 3.63 -16.18
CA VAL A 34 5.46 3.01 -16.91
C VAL A 34 4.21 2.96 -16.04
N PHE A 35 4.37 2.60 -14.78
CA PHE A 35 3.26 2.47 -13.84
C PHE A 35 2.70 3.83 -13.40
N GLY A 36 3.54 4.86 -13.30
CA GLY A 36 3.13 6.19 -12.86
C GLY A 36 1.90 6.72 -13.57
N PRO A 37 1.89 6.79 -14.91
CA PRO A 37 0.71 7.24 -15.64
C PRO A 37 -0.54 6.38 -15.42
N VAL A 38 -0.36 5.07 -15.27
CA VAL A 38 -1.46 4.14 -14.98
C VAL A 38 -2.08 4.48 -13.62
N PHE A 39 -1.23 4.69 -12.62
CA PHE A 39 -1.64 5.05 -11.27
C PHE A 39 -2.37 6.40 -11.25
N GLU A 40 -1.83 7.40 -11.94
CA GLU A 40 -2.45 8.73 -12.08
C GLU A 40 -3.84 8.65 -12.71
N LYS A 41 -3.94 7.91 -13.82
CA LYS A 41 -5.21 7.76 -14.52
C LYS A 41 -6.25 7.07 -13.65
N SER A 42 -5.86 6.03 -12.92
CA SER A 42 -6.73 5.34 -11.98
C SER A 42 -7.21 6.28 -10.87
N SER A 43 -6.34 7.19 -10.40
CA SER A 43 -6.72 8.13 -9.36
C SER A 43 -7.82 9.07 -9.82
N GLU A 44 -7.80 9.47 -11.08
CA GLU A 44 -8.85 10.33 -11.64
C GLU A 44 -10.18 9.58 -11.80
N ALA A 45 -10.11 8.30 -12.11
CA ALA A 45 -11.30 7.47 -12.29
C ALA A 45 -11.93 7.02 -10.95
N ASN A 46 -11.21 7.11 -9.83
CA ASN A 46 -11.66 6.63 -8.53
C ASN A 46 -11.47 7.71 -7.46
N PRO A 47 -12.28 8.79 -7.49
CA PRO A 47 -12.10 9.92 -6.59
C PRO A 47 -12.38 9.60 -5.11
N ASP A 48 -13.03 8.49 -4.84
CA ASP A 48 -13.30 8.02 -3.47
C ASP A 48 -12.11 7.30 -2.85
N VAL A 49 -11.06 7.02 -3.64
CA VAL A 49 -9.84 6.33 -3.18
C VAL A 49 -8.70 7.32 -3.13
N VAL A 50 -7.90 7.27 -2.07
CA VAL A 50 -6.70 8.09 -1.96
C VAL A 50 -5.56 7.36 -2.66
N PHE A 51 -4.88 8.04 -3.57
CA PHE A 51 -3.73 7.51 -4.30
C PHE A 51 -2.49 8.26 -3.83
N GLY A 52 -1.67 7.59 -3.04
CA GLY A 52 -0.46 8.16 -2.48
C GLY A 52 0.79 7.63 -3.17
N LYS A 53 1.81 8.47 -3.23
CA LYS A 53 3.10 8.10 -3.82
C LYS A 53 4.21 8.35 -2.81
N VAL A 54 5.07 7.36 -2.61
CA VAL A 54 6.26 7.48 -1.76
C VAL A 54 7.49 7.35 -2.63
N ASN A 55 8.27 8.42 -2.72
CA ASN A 55 9.56 8.40 -3.37
C ASN A 55 10.56 7.77 -2.40
N THR A 56 11.04 6.57 -2.72
CA THR A 56 11.91 5.81 -1.82
C THR A 56 13.27 6.47 -1.60
N GLU A 57 13.70 7.34 -2.51
CA GLU A 57 14.93 8.10 -2.33
C GLU A 57 14.78 9.21 -1.31
N ASP A 58 13.61 9.89 -1.30
CA ASP A 58 13.32 10.93 -0.34
C ASP A 58 12.90 10.37 1.01
N GLN A 59 12.30 9.19 1.02
CA GLN A 59 11.71 8.57 2.20
C GLN A 59 12.30 7.18 2.47
N PRO A 60 13.62 7.07 2.69
CA PRO A 60 14.23 5.77 2.91
C PRO A 60 13.73 5.10 4.20
N ASP A 61 13.36 5.87 5.21
CA ASP A 61 12.84 5.32 6.46
C ASP A 61 11.49 4.65 6.27
N LEU A 62 10.60 5.26 5.47
CA LEU A 62 9.32 4.64 5.14
C LEU A 62 9.53 3.35 4.33
N ALA A 63 10.39 3.40 3.32
CA ALA A 63 10.69 2.22 2.52
C ALA A 63 11.27 1.10 3.39
N GLY A 64 12.15 1.44 4.31
CA GLY A 64 12.73 0.47 5.25
C GLY A 64 11.71 -0.11 6.20
N THR A 65 10.80 0.71 6.71
CA THR A 65 9.74 0.28 7.63
C THR A 65 8.87 -0.81 6.99
N PHE A 66 8.57 -0.67 5.71
CA PHE A 66 7.73 -1.64 4.98
C PHE A 66 8.55 -2.72 4.27
N GLY A 67 9.86 -2.72 4.43
CA GLY A 67 10.72 -3.73 3.84
C GLY A 67 10.71 -3.73 2.32
N ILE A 68 10.62 -2.55 1.71
CA ILE A 68 10.55 -2.42 0.25
C ILE A 68 11.88 -2.84 -0.36
N GLN A 69 11.89 -3.92 -1.13
CA GLN A 69 13.09 -4.45 -1.78
C GLN A 69 13.07 -4.28 -3.29
N ALA A 70 11.90 -4.06 -3.86
CA ALA A 70 11.72 -3.89 -5.30
C ALA A 70 10.77 -2.74 -5.55
N ILE A 71 10.97 -2.01 -6.63
CA ILE A 71 10.10 -0.92 -7.05
C ILE A 71 9.72 -1.11 -8.52
N PRO A 72 8.50 -0.72 -8.92
CA PRO A 72 7.46 -0.18 -8.05
C PRO A 72 6.88 -1.28 -7.14
N THR A 73 6.47 -0.90 -5.95
CA THR A 73 5.69 -1.77 -5.07
C THR A 73 4.38 -1.06 -4.76
N LEU A 74 3.28 -1.76 -4.97
CA LEU A 74 1.95 -1.25 -4.69
C LEU A 74 1.45 -1.86 -3.40
N MET A 75 1.03 -1.00 -2.48
CA MET A 75 0.34 -1.41 -1.26
C MET A 75 -1.05 -0.81 -1.25
N ALA A 76 -2.00 -1.54 -0.70
CA ALA A 76 -3.35 -1.05 -0.50
C ALA A 76 -3.72 -1.18 0.96
N PHE A 77 -4.28 -0.11 1.50
CA PHE A 77 -4.74 -0.06 2.88
C PHE A 77 -6.24 0.21 2.89
N ARG A 78 -6.93 -0.39 3.85
CA ARG A 78 -8.32 -0.04 4.11
C ARG A 78 -8.52 0.10 5.61
N ASP A 79 -8.95 1.29 6.02
CA ASP A 79 -9.18 1.63 7.43
C ASP A 79 -7.94 1.36 8.30
N GLY A 80 -6.76 1.66 7.77
CA GLY A 80 -5.50 1.49 8.47
C GLY A 80 -4.88 0.11 8.37
N ILE A 81 -5.53 -0.83 7.70
CA ILE A 81 -5.06 -2.22 7.59
C ILE A 81 -4.51 -2.45 6.19
N LEU A 82 -3.29 -3.01 6.11
CA LEU A 82 -2.70 -3.42 4.84
C LEU A 82 -3.45 -4.64 4.32
N VAL A 83 -4.13 -4.50 3.20
CA VAL A 83 -4.95 -5.57 2.61
C VAL A 83 -4.36 -6.15 1.34
N PHE A 84 -3.36 -5.51 0.75
CA PHE A 84 -2.74 -5.98 -0.49
C PHE A 84 -1.34 -5.41 -0.62
N GLU A 85 -0.43 -6.22 -1.14
CA GLU A 85 0.93 -5.80 -1.45
C GLU A 85 1.44 -6.59 -2.65
N GLN A 86 2.03 -5.91 -3.62
CA GLN A 86 2.61 -6.57 -4.78
C GLN A 86 3.73 -5.72 -5.37
N ALA A 87 4.87 -6.35 -5.65
CA ALA A 87 5.96 -5.74 -6.39
C ALA A 87 5.68 -5.85 -7.89
N GLY A 88 6.05 -4.82 -8.64
CA GLY A 88 5.91 -4.77 -10.07
C GLY A 88 4.75 -3.91 -10.55
N ALA A 89 4.84 -3.46 -11.80
CA ALA A 89 3.81 -2.63 -12.40
C ALA A 89 2.58 -3.47 -12.76
N LEU A 90 1.40 -2.89 -12.53
CA LEU A 90 0.13 -3.51 -12.93
C LEU A 90 -0.46 -2.76 -14.11
N PRO A 91 -1.10 -3.47 -15.06
CA PRO A 91 -1.88 -2.77 -16.08
C PRO A 91 -3.13 -2.14 -15.47
N GLY A 92 -3.66 -1.12 -16.16
CA GLY A 92 -4.79 -0.35 -15.64
C GLY A 92 -6.01 -1.18 -15.27
N HIS A 93 -6.34 -2.20 -16.08
CA HIS A 93 -7.49 -3.06 -15.80
C HIS A 93 -7.28 -3.92 -14.55
N ALA A 94 -6.06 -4.36 -14.29
CA ALA A 94 -5.76 -5.15 -13.10
C ALA A 94 -5.82 -4.26 -11.85
N LEU A 95 -5.35 -3.02 -11.96
CA LEU A 95 -5.43 -2.06 -10.88
C LEU A 95 -6.89 -1.73 -10.54
N GLN A 96 -7.72 -1.51 -11.55
CA GLN A 96 -9.14 -1.25 -11.32
C GLN A 96 -9.85 -2.43 -10.67
N LYS A 97 -9.53 -3.64 -11.11
CA LYS A 97 -10.10 -4.85 -10.52
C LYS A 97 -9.72 -4.97 -9.04
N LEU A 98 -8.47 -4.67 -8.72
CA LEU A 98 -8.00 -4.67 -7.32
C LEU A 98 -8.80 -3.66 -6.48
N ILE A 99 -8.99 -2.45 -6.99
CA ILE A 99 -9.74 -1.42 -6.30
C ILE A 99 -11.19 -1.89 -6.03
N ASP A 100 -11.82 -2.47 -7.04
CA ASP A 100 -13.20 -2.97 -6.91
C ASP A 100 -13.28 -4.09 -5.87
N GLU A 101 -12.30 -4.97 -5.82
CA GLU A 101 -12.24 -6.03 -4.82
C GLU A 101 -12.07 -5.47 -3.41
N ILE A 102 -11.25 -4.45 -3.24
CA ILE A 102 -11.06 -3.81 -1.94
C ILE A 102 -12.34 -3.14 -1.45
N ARG A 103 -13.12 -2.55 -2.36
CA ARG A 103 -14.38 -1.89 -2.01
C ARG A 103 -15.39 -2.84 -1.38
N VAL A 104 -15.36 -4.13 -1.77
CA VAL A 104 -16.34 -5.11 -1.30
C VAL A 104 -15.81 -5.99 -0.17
N LEU A 105 -14.64 -5.69 0.38
CA LEU A 105 -14.09 -6.46 1.50
C LEU A 105 -14.97 -6.35 2.74
N ASP A 106 -15.16 -7.47 3.41
CA ASP A 106 -15.77 -7.50 4.74
C ASP A 106 -14.68 -7.15 5.77
N MET A 107 -14.70 -5.92 6.25
CA MET A 107 -13.65 -5.43 7.15
C MET A 107 -13.72 -6.06 8.53
N ALA A 108 -14.89 -6.53 8.96
CA ALA A 108 -14.98 -7.27 10.22
C ALA A 108 -14.20 -8.59 10.13
N GLU A 109 -14.35 -9.29 9.00
CA GLU A 109 -13.62 -10.53 8.76
C GLU A 109 -12.12 -10.27 8.61
N VAL A 110 -11.74 -9.19 7.89
CA VAL A 110 -10.33 -8.82 7.72
C VAL A 110 -9.69 -8.52 9.07
N ARG A 111 -10.36 -7.77 9.93
CA ARG A 111 -9.84 -7.46 11.26
C ARG A 111 -9.67 -8.70 12.12
N ALA A 112 -10.59 -9.63 12.03
CA ALA A 112 -10.49 -10.89 12.75
C ALA A 112 -9.26 -11.68 12.32
N LYS A 113 -8.97 -11.74 11.02
CA LYS A 113 -7.78 -12.42 10.50
C LYS A 113 -6.49 -11.73 10.94
N VAL A 114 -6.47 -10.41 10.94
CA VAL A 114 -5.30 -9.64 11.39
C VAL A 114 -5.05 -9.91 12.87
N ASP A 115 -6.09 -9.91 13.70
CA ASP A 115 -5.97 -10.20 15.11
C ASP A 115 -5.44 -11.63 15.36
N ASP A 116 -5.95 -12.60 14.60
CA ASP A 116 -5.47 -13.99 14.70
C ASP A 116 -4.00 -14.10 14.31
N GLN A 117 -3.60 -13.43 13.23
CA GLN A 117 -2.20 -13.41 12.80
C GLN A 117 -1.31 -12.75 13.85
N ALA A 118 -1.76 -11.66 14.45
CA ALA A 118 -1.03 -10.98 15.49
C ALA A 118 -0.83 -11.89 16.72
N LYS A 119 -1.86 -12.61 17.10
CA LYS A 119 -1.78 -13.57 18.22
C LYS A 119 -0.81 -14.69 17.89
N THR A 120 -0.85 -15.22 16.69
CA THR A 120 0.06 -16.29 16.26
C THR A 120 1.50 -15.80 16.26
N ALA A 121 1.74 -14.60 15.72
CA ALA A 121 3.07 -14.00 15.70
C ALA A 121 3.59 -13.77 17.11
N THR A 122 2.73 -13.31 18.03
CA THR A 122 3.09 -13.10 19.42
C THR A 122 3.47 -14.43 20.09
N ALA A 123 2.71 -15.48 19.82
CA ALA A 123 3.02 -16.82 20.34
C ALA A 123 4.37 -17.31 19.84
N ASP A 124 4.64 -17.12 18.55
CA ASP A 124 5.93 -17.50 17.98
C ASP A 124 7.07 -16.71 18.61
N CYS A 125 6.88 -15.41 18.80
CA CYS A 125 7.85 -14.58 19.50
C CYS A 125 8.04 -15.04 20.93
N GLY A 126 6.95 -15.40 21.60
CA GLY A 126 7.01 -15.97 22.93
C GLY A 126 7.78 -17.26 22.98
N GLY A 127 7.84 -17.98 21.87
CA GLY A 127 8.68 -19.16 21.72
C GLY A 127 10.16 -18.88 21.59
N GLY A 128 10.55 -17.62 21.65
CA GLY A 128 11.94 -17.23 21.67
C GLY A 128 12.51 -16.78 20.35
N CYS A 129 11.76 -16.90 19.27
CA CYS A 129 12.25 -16.53 17.93
C CYS A 129 12.50 -15.03 17.80
N CYS A 130 11.74 -14.24 18.52
CA CYS A 130 11.87 -12.79 18.52
C CYS A 130 12.62 -12.28 19.73
N GLY A 131 13.03 -13.23 20.52
CA GLY A 131 13.66 -12.95 21.81
C GLY A 131 14.73 -11.95 21.69
#